data_b17935da17be52dc00cc293a6bcaba5c
#
_entry.id   b17935da17be52dc00cc293a6bcaba5c
#
_cell.length_a   1.000
_cell.length_b   1.000
_cell.length_c   1.000
_cell.angle_alpha   90.00
_cell.angle_beta   90.00
_cell.angle_gamma   90.00
#
_symmetry.space_group_name_H-M   'P 1'
#
loop_
_entity.id
_entity.type
_entity.pdbx_description
1 polymer ?
#
loop_
_entity_poly.entity_id
_entity_poly.type
_entity_poly.pdbx_seq_one_letter_code
_entity_poly.pdbx_strand_id
1 'polypeptide(L)'
;SQIESRSLEIPFKRGLNIILGGNKTGKSSIIKSIFTTLGCDCKSIEADWKKLISSYLLFFDYGNKQFCIVRQDKKFQIFEYSGHAYSCIIETEEFHKYSNCLMDILEINMPCISNDGKQFNVTPPLLFRFQYIDQDNGWNKIADSFNRVGYIKDWKPNTNKYVCGYLDDTYYKLQA
;
A
#
# COMPACT_ATOMS: atom_id res chain seq x y z
N SER A 1 20.94 -27.76 -6.93
CA SER A 1 19.99 -27.82 -5.81
C SER A 1 18.73 -27.07 -6.20
N GLN A 2 17.62 -27.79 -6.30
CA GLN A 2 16.31 -27.17 -6.47
C GLN A 2 16.03 -26.37 -5.19
N ILE A 3 15.98 -25.04 -5.30
CA ILE A 3 15.46 -24.21 -4.24
C ILE A 3 13.96 -24.45 -4.24
N GLU A 4 13.47 -25.22 -3.28
CA GLU A 4 12.03 -25.35 -3.05
C GLU A 4 11.47 -23.97 -2.74
N SER A 5 10.66 -23.42 -3.64
CA SER A 5 9.91 -22.20 -3.38
C SER A 5 8.82 -22.53 -2.37
N ARG A 6 8.94 -21.99 -1.16
CA ARG A 6 7.89 -22.09 -0.12
C ARG A 6 7.10 -20.80 -0.08
N SER A 7 5.78 -20.92 -0.06
CA SER A 7 4.87 -19.80 0.21
C SER A 7 4.46 -19.82 1.68
N LEU A 8 4.45 -18.65 2.31
CA LEU A 8 3.88 -18.44 3.63
C LEU A 8 2.59 -17.66 3.48
N GLU A 9 1.48 -18.27 3.85
CA GLU A 9 0.18 -17.60 3.90
C GLU A 9 -0.14 -17.18 5.33
N ILE A 10 -0.53 -15.92 5.51
CA ILE A 10 -0.84 -15.35 6.81
C ILE A 10 -2.24 -14.73 6.73
N PRO A 11 -3.26 -15.41 7.29
CA PRO A 11 -4.63 -14.90 7.27
C PRO A 11 -4.81 -13.80 8.32
N PHE A 12 -5.43 -12.69 7.92
CA PHE A 12 -5.90 -11.64 8.80
C PHE A 12 -7.43 -11.68 8.91
N LYS A 13 -7.96 -11.38 10.08
CA LYS A 13 -9.40 -11.33 10.35
C LYS A 13 -9.83 -9.89 10.62
N ARG A 14 -11.11 -9.60 10.50
CA ARG A 14 -11.67 -8.31 10.93
C ARG A 14 -11.41 -8.08 12.43
N GLY A 15 -11.08 -6.85 12.80
CA GLY A 15 -10.78 -6.46 14.16
C GLY A 15 -9.30 -6.62 14.52
N LEU A 16 -9.02 -6.92 15.77
CA LEU A 16 -7.66 -6.99 16.30
C LEU A 16 -6.97 -8.28 15.86
N ASN A 17 -5.80 -8.13 15.24
CA ASN A 17 -4.88 -9.22 14.91
C ASN A 17 -3.57 -9.00 15.68
N ILE A 18 -3.12 -10.01 16.42
CA ILE A 18 -1.90 -9.93 17.24
C ILE A 18 -0.87 -10.90 16.68
N ILE A 19 0.30 -10.40 16.30
CA ILE A 19 1.41 -11.21 15.82
C ILE A 19 2.44 -11.34 16.97
N LEU A 20 2.58 -12.55 17.50
CA LEU A 20 3.50 -12.86 18.59
C LEU A 20 4.74 -13.60 18.08
N GLY A 21 5.86 -13.35 18.72
CA GLY A 21 7.13 -14.05 18.42
C GLY A 21 8.32 -13.36 19.10
N GLY A 22 9.43 -14.06 19.18
CA GLY A 22 10.70 -13.53 19.70
C GLY A 22 11.28 -12.39 18.85
N ASN A 23 12.40 -11.84 19.28
CA ASN A 23 13.12 -10.84 18.47
C ASN A 23 13.67 -11.47 17.18
N LYS A 24 13.72 -10.69 16.10
CA LYS A 24 14.21 -11.12 14.78
C LYS A 24 13.45 -12.28 14.12
N THR A 25 12.20 -12.53 14.51
CA THR A 25 11.36 -13.59 13.91
C THR A 25 10.53 -13.13 12.70
N GLY A 26 10.76 -11.93 12.18
CA GLY A 26 10.09 -11.43 10.96
C GLY A 26 8.73 -10.76 11.18
N LYS A 27 8.28 -10.50 12.42
CA LYS A 27 6.99 -9.84 12.71
C LYS A 27 6.81 -8.52 11.96
N SER A 28 7.79 -7.63 12.04
CA SER A 28 7.79 -6.36 11.34
C SER A 28 7.84 -6.54 9.81
N SER A 29 8.53 -7.58 9.33
CA SER A 29 8.61 -7.90 7.90
C SER A 29 7.25 -8.31 7.33
N ILE A 30 6.42 -9.03 8.10
CA ILE A 30 5.05 -9.39 7.70
C ILE A 30 4.22 -8.12 7.48
N ILE A 31 4.22 -7.20 8.44
CA ILE A 31 3.46 -5.96 8.30
C ILE A 31 4.02 -5.09 7.16
N LYS A 32 5.34 -4.97 7.06
CA LYS A 32 6.00 -4.25 5.95
C LYS A 32 5.66 -4.86 4.59
N SER A 33 5.49 -6.18 4.50
CA SER A 33 5.10 -6.87 3.26
C SER A 33 3.73 -6.42 2.75
N ILE A 34 2.76 -6.21 3.64
CA ILE A 34 1.42 -5.71 3.26
C ILE A 34 1.56 -4.35 2.59
N PHE A 35 2.22 -3.39 3.25
CA PHE A 35 2.39 -2.04 2.71
C PHE A 35 3.29 -2.03 1.47
N THR A 36 4.31 -2.90 1.41
CA THR A 36 5.14 -3.06 0.22
C THR A 36 4.31 -3.54 -0.97
N THR A 37 3.42 -4.52 -0.78
CA THR A 37 2.52 -5.00 -1.83
C THR A 37 1.57 -3.90 -2.31
N LEU A 38 1.08 -3.07 -1.38
CA LEU A 38 0.25 -1.90 -1.69
C LEU A 38 1.02 -0.77 -2.40
N GLY A 39 2.32 -0.93 -2.67
CA GLY A 39 3.13 0.08 -3.36
C GLY A 39 3.79 1.10 -2.44
N CYS A 40 3.76 0.89 -1.12
CA CYS A 40 4.47 1.75 -0.18
C CYS A 40 5.93 1.32 -0.07
N ASP A 41 6.87 2.25 -0.25
CA ASP A 41 8.29 2.00 -0.01
C ASP A 41 8.58 2.09 1.49
N CYS A 42 8.45 0.97 2.20
CA CYS A 42 8.77 0.90 3.62
C CYS A 42 10.27 1.13 3.86
N LYS A 43 10.58 1.97 4.85
CA LYS A 43 11.95 2.14 5.35
C LYS A 43 12.39 0.84 6.03
N SER A 44 13.67 0.49 5.92
CA SER A 44 14.28 -0.59 6.71
C SER A 44 13.67 -1.99 6.53
N ILE A 45 13.40 -2.43 5.29
CA ILE A 45 13.25 -3.85 5.03
C ILE A 45 14.66 -4.45 5.03
N GLU A 46 14.94 -5.39 5.94
CA GLU A 46 16.25 -6.04 6.04
C GLU A 46 16.65 -6.66 4.69
N ALA A 47 17.92 -6.42 4.31
CA ALA A 47 18.44 -6.84 2.99
C ALA A 47 18.32 -8.37 2.77
N ASP A 48 18.41 -9.15 3.86
CA ASP A 48 18.31 -10.60 3.78
C ASP A 48 16.89 -11.07 3.45
N TRP A 49 15.86 -10.39 3.95
CA TRP A 49 14.47 -10.66 3.57
C TRP A 49 14.20 -10.34 2.10
N LYS A 50 14.75 -9.24 1.58
CA LYS A 50 14.62 -8.89 0.16
C LYS A 50 15.20 -9.95 -0.78
N LYS A 51 16.26 -10.64 -0.35
CA LYS A 51 16.89 -11.71 -1.15
C LYS A 51 16.08 -13.00 -1.16
N LEU A 52 15.29 -13.25 -0.10
CA LEU A 52 14.51 -14.47 0.05
C LEU A 52 13.14 -14.38 -0.60
N ILE A 53 12.58 -13.18 -0.73
CA ILE A 53 11.23 -12.97 -1.22
C ILE A 53 11.29 -12.63 -2.71
N SER A 54 10.78 -13.55 -3.55
CA SER A 54 10.66 -13.33 -4.99
C SER A 54 9.41 -12.55 -5.37
N SER A 55 8.33 -12.69 -4.59
CA SER A 55 7.06 -12.00 -4.83
C SER A 55 6.25 -11.84 -3.55
N TYR A 56 5.45 -10.79 -3.51
CA TYR A 56 4.47 -10.52 -2.48
C TYR A 56 3.08 -10.66 -3.06
N LEU A 57 2.17 -11.33 -2.35
CA LEU A 57 0.77 -11.47 -2.70
C LEU A 57 -0.08 -10.92 -1.56
N LEU A 58 -1.07 -10.10 -1.91
CA LEU A 58 -2.05 -9.57 -0.96
C LEU A 58 -3.46 -9.82 -1.49
N PHE A 59 -4.20 -10.66 -0.79
CA PHE A 59 -5.62 -10.88 -1.05
C PHE A 59 -6.44 -9.96 -0.16
N PHE A 60 -7.44 -9.31 -0.71
CA PHE A 60 -8.32 -8.42 0.05
C PHE A 60 -9.70 -8.35 -0.58
N ASP A 61 -10.69 -8.05 0.26
CA ASP A 61 -12.06 -7.81 -0.16
C ASP A 61 -12.35 -6.31 -0.13
N TYR A 62 -13.01 -5.80 -1.16
CA TYR A 62 -13.53 -4.44 -1.20
C TYR A 62 -14.95 -4.45 -1.77
N GLY A 63 -15.93 -3.95 -0.99
CA GLY A 63 -17.32 -4.13 -1.31
C GLY A 63 -17.70 -5.62 -1.38
N ASN A 64 -18.28 -6.03 -2.50
CA ASN A 64 -18.65 -7.42 -2.78
C ASN A 64 -17.64 -8.14 -3.69
N LYS A 65 -16.48 -7.57 -3.91
CA LYS A 65 -15.44 -8.07 -4.81
C LYS A 65 -14.20 -8.49 -4.04
N GLN A 66 -13.52 -9.49 -4.59
CA GLN A 66 -12.26 -10.00 -4.07
C GLN A 66 -11.13 -9.67 -5.05
N PHE A 67 -10.02 -9.21 -4.52
CA PHE A 67 -8.85 -8.81 -5.29
C PHE A 67 -7.59 -9.49 -4.81
N CYS A 68 -6.63 -9.62 -5.72
CA CYS A 68 -5.27 -10.03 -5.40
C CYS A 68 -4.29 -9.05 -6.04
N ILE A 69 -3.41 -8.47 -5.23
CA ILE A 69 -2.27 -7.72 -5.72
C ILE A 69 -1.04 -8.62 -5.68
N VAL A 70 -0.29 -8.66 -6.77
CA VAL A 70 1.01 -9.33 -6.86
C VAL A 70 2.06 -8.27 -7.14
N ARG A 71 3.12 -8.24 -6.32
CA ARG A 71 4.29 -7.40 -6.54
C ARG A 71 5.54 -8.25 -6.67
N GLN A 72 6.26 -8.06 -7.78
CA GLN A 72 7.57 -8.68 -8.04
C GLN A 72 8.55 -7.55 -8.39
N ASP A 73 9.39 -7.19 -7.46
CA ASP A 73 10.30 -6.04 -7.57
C ASP A 73 9.57 -4.75 -8.01
N LYS A 74 9.73 -4.32 -9.27
CA LYS A 74 9.07 -3.13 -9.83
C LYS A 74 7.75 -3.44 -10.51
N LYS A 75 7.45 -4.70 -10.77
CA LYS A 75 6.25 -5.13 -11.47
C LYS A 75 5.09 -5.26 -10.51
N PHE A 76 3.96 -4.66 -10.87
CA PHE A 76 2.69 -4.74 -10.16
C PHE A 76 1.62 -5.39 -11.04
N GLN A 77 0.83 -6.24 -10.44
CA GLN A 77 -0.34 -6.85 -11.07
C GLN A 77 -1.52 -6.75 -10.10
N ILE A 78 -2.71 -6.46 -10.59
CA ILE A 78 -3.95 -6.53 -9.83
C ILE A 78 -4.90 -7.47 -10.55
N PHE A 79 -5.48 -8.38 -9.81
CA PHE A 79 -6.45 -9.36 -10.27
C PHE A 79 -7.76 -9.19 -9.51
N GLU A 80 -8.88 -9.39 -10.21
CA GLU A 80 -10.23 -9.50 -9.63
C GLU A 80 -10.68 -10.96 -9.70
N TYR A 81 -11.28 -11.46 -8.62
CA TYR A 81 -11.85 -12.80 -8.57
C TYR A 81 -13.32 -12.79 -9.02
N SER A 82 -13.65 -13.59 -10.01
CA SER A 82 -15.00 -13.68 -10.60
C SER A 82 -15.86 -14.81 -10.05
N GLY A 83 -15.45 -15.45 -8.93
CA GLY A 83 -16.11 -16.64 -8.38
C GLY A 83 -15.56 -17.96 -8.92
N HIS A 84 -14.87 -17.94 -10.06
CA HIS A 84 -14.30 -19.14 -10.69
C HIS A 84 -12.81 -18.99 -11.00
N ALA A 85 -12.36 -17.78 -11.34
CA ALA A 85 -10.99 -17.51 -11.73
C ALA A 85 -10.60 -16.06 -11.39
N TYR A 86 -9.28 -15.83 -11.29
CA TYR A 86 -8.70 -14.50 -11.22
C TYR A 86 -8.47 -13.96 -12.63
N SER A 87 -9.00 -12.77 -12.92
CA SER A 87 -8.74 -12.03 -14.16
C SER A 87 -7.84 -10.84 -13.89
N CYS A 88 -6.83 -10.64 -14.73
CA CYS A 88 -5.88 -9.53 -14.59
C CYS A 88 -6.56 -8.22 -15.00
N ILE A 89 -6.61 -7.26 -14.08
CA ILE A 89 -7.10 -5.90 -14.35
C ILE A 89 -5.97 -5.07 -14.93
N ILE A 90 -4.78 -5.14 -14.32
CA ILE A 90 -3.60 -4.39 -14.75
C ILE A 90 -2.33 -5.19 -14.48
N GLU A 91 -1.37 -5.06 -15.40
CA GLU A 91 0.01 -5.47 -15.24
C GLU A 91 0.91 -4.33 -15.70
N THR A 92 1.79 -3.82 -14.83
CA THR A 92 2.62 -2.66 -15.15
C THR A 92 3.85 -2.55 -14.27
N GLU A 93 4.90 -1.92 -14.78
CA GLU A 93 6.06 -1.46 -13.99
C GLU A 93 5.96 0.04 -13.66
N GLU A 94 4.98 0.75 -14.22
CA GLU A 94 4.75 2.16 -13.99
C GLU A 94 3.93 2.37 -12.72
N PHE A 95 4.57 2.85 -11.67
CA PHE A 95 3.94 3.05 -10.36
C PHE A 95 2.67 3.92 -10.43
N HIS A 96 2.65 4.98 -11.24
CA HIS A 96 1.49 5.86 -11.33
C HIS A 96 0.27 5.16 -11.97
N LYS A 97 0.48 4.31 -12.99
CA LYS A 97 -0.61 3.52 -13.58
C LYS A 97 -1.19 2.53 -12.57
N TYR A 98 -0.31 1.82 -11.84
CA TYR A 98 -0.71 0.94 -10.76
C TYR A 98 -1.49 1.70 -9.67
N SER A 99 -0.93 2.83 -9.21
CA SER A 99 -1.52 3.65 -8.15
C SER A 99 -2.93 4.13 -8.51
N ASN A 100 -3.11 4.66 -9.71
CA ASN A 100 -4.42 5.13 -10.18
C ASN A 100 -5.43 3.97 -10.22
N CYS A 101 -5.04 2.82 -10.80
CA CYS A 101 -5.91 1.64 -10.84
C CYS A 101 -6.32 1.16 -9.45
N LEU A 102 -5.38 1.13 -8.48
CA LEU A 102 -5.69 0.76 -7.10
C LEU A 102 -6.61 1.78 -6.42
N MET A 103 -6.39 3.08 -6.63
CA MET A 103 -7.25 4.12 -6.07
C MET A 103 -8.66 4.07 -6.68
N ASP A 104 -8.78 3.79 -7.97
CA ASP A 104 -10.08 3.60 -8.64
C ASP A 104 -10.84 2.39 -8.07
N ILE A 105 -10.15 1.26 -7.83
CA ILE A 105 -10.74 0.07 -7.20
C ILE A 105 -11.24 0.40 -5.78
N LEU A 106 -10.48 1.19 -5.03
CA LEU A 106 -10.84 1.59 -3.65
C LEU A 106 -11.81 2.78 -3.62
N GLU A 107 -12.24 3.28 -4.79
CA GLU A 107 -13.13 4.45 -4.94
C GLU A 107 -12.60 5.69 -4.22
N ILE A 108 -11.26 5.86 -4.22
CA ILE A 108 -10.58 6.97 -3.55
C ILE A 108 -10.16 8.02 -4.58
N ASN A 109 -10.74 9.20 -4.46
CA ASN A 109 -10.41 10.35 -5.29
C ASN A 109 -10.00 11.53 -4.40
N MET A 110 -8.70 11.69 -4.20
CA MET A 110 -8.12 12.80 -3.47
C MET A 110 -7.09 13.50 -4.36
N PRO A 111 -7.44 14.60 -5.03
CA PRO A 111 -6.51 15.33 -5.88
C PRO A 111 -5.37 15.92 -5.06
N CYS A 112 -4.16 15.70 -5.54
CA CYS A 112 -2.92 16.20 -4.99
C CYS A 112 -2.22 17.09 -6.01
N ILE A 113 -1.42 18.03 -5.54
CA ILE A 113 -0.62 18.93 -6.37
C ILE A 113 0.85 18.74 -5.99
N SER A 114 1.70 18.50 -6.96
CA SER A 114 3.15 18.47 -6.75
C SER A 114 3.74 19.88 -6.64
N ASN A 115 4.95 20.00 -6.14
CA ASN A 115 5.62 21.30 -5.99
C ASN A 115 5.85 22.02 -7.33
N ASP A 116 5.89 21.27 -8.45
CA ASP A 116 5.95 21.78 -9.83
C ASP A 116 4.58 22.08 -10.46
N GLY A 117 3.50 21.97 -9.64
CA GLY A 117 2.13 22.33 -10.06
C GLY A 117 1.36 21.25 -10.81
N LYS A 118 1.90 20.03 -10.98
CA LYS A 118 1.19 18.94 -11.63
C LYS A 118 0.15 18.34 -10.70
N GLN A 119 -1.04 18.10 -11.25
CA GLN A 119 -2.13 17.43 -10.54
C GLN A 119 -2.05 15.91 -10.74
N PHE A 120 -2.35 15.16 -9.70
CA PHE A 120 -2.44 13.69 -9.70
C PHE A 120 -3.34 13.22 -8.56
N ASN A 121 -3.85 11.98 -8.64
CA ASN A 121 -4.61 11.41 -7.53
C ASN A 121 -3.67 10.93 -6.41
N VAL A 122 -4.20 10.85 -5.18
CA VAL A 122 -3.47 10.33 -4.02
C VAL A 122 -2.81 8.98 -4.33
N THR A 123 -1.64 8.76 -3.77
CA THR A 123 -0.89 7.52 -3.96
C THR A 123 -0.90 6.66 -2.68
N PRO A 124 -0.74 5.33 -2.77
CA PRO A 124 -0.69 4.46 -1.61
C PRO A 124 0.26 4.92 -0.49
N PRO A 125 1.51 5.34 -0.78
CA PRO A 125 2.41 5.85 0.26
C PRO A 125 1.91 7.09 0.98
N LEU A 126 1.09 7.91 0.32
CA LEU A 126 0.50 9.09 0.93
C LEU A 126 -0.72 8.72 1.76
N LEU A 127 -1.62 7.91 1.21
CA LEU A 127 -2.86 7.50 1.85
C LEU A 127 -2.62 6.65 3.11
N PHE A 128 -1.80 5.61 3.01
CA PHE A 128 -1.57 4.65 4.09
C PHE A 128 -0.56 5.09 5.14
N ARG A 129 0.06 6.23 4.98
CA ARG A 129 1.12 6.72 5.86
C ARG A 129 0.68 6.96 7.31
N PHE A 130 -0.58 7.28 7.53
CA PHE A 130 -1.16 7.45 8.87
C PHE A 130 -1.65 6.14 9.51
N GLN A 131 -1.67 5.06 8.73
CA GLN A 131 -2.17 3.75 9.15
C GLN A 131 -1.05 2.80 9.54
N TYR A 132 0.21 3.23 9.38
CA TYR A 132 1.37 2.42 9.73
C TYR A 132 2.35 3.21 10.59
N ILE A 133 2.64 2.68 11.77
CA ILE A 133 3.67 3.21 12.67
C ILE A 133 4.84 2.24 12.66
N ASP A 134 5.94 2.65 12.03
CA ASP A 134 7.17 1.88 12.02
C ASP A 134 7.87 1.94 13.39
N GLN A 135 8.38 0.80 13.84
CA GLN A 135 9.05 0.68 15.13
C GLN A 135 10.27 1.59 15.25
N ASP A 136 11.04 1.74 14.16
CA ASP A 136 12.30 2.48 14.18
C ASP A 136 12.12 4.00 14.05
N ASN A 137 11.11 4.43 13.28
CA ASN A 137 10.94 5.83 12.91
C ASN A 137 9.59 6.44 13.35
N GLY A 138 8.56 5.60 13.51
CA GLY A 138 7.18 6.06 13.74
C GLY A 138 6.95 6.67 15.12
N TRP A 139 7.75 6.32 16.11
CA TRP A 139 7.64 6.87 17.47
C TRP A 139 8.07 8.34 17.55
N ASN A 140 9.03 8.75 16.73
CA ASN A 140 9.53 10.12 16.74
C ASN A 140 8.77 11.04 15.79
N LYS A 141 8.25 10.48 14.70
CA LYS A 141 7.52 11.23 13.67
C LYS A 141 6.38 10.40 13.13
N ILE A 142 5.17 10.65 13.62
CA ILE A 142 3.95 10.09 13.05
C ILE A 142 3.89 10.45 11.56
N ALA A 143 3.47 9.49 10.74
CA ALA A 143 3.40 9.61 9.28
C ALA A 143 4.77 9.69 8.54
N ASP A 144 5.86 9.22 9.14
CA ASP A 144 7.20 9.18 8.49
C ASP A 144 7.68 7.74 8.19
N SER A 145 6.74 6.78 8.11
CA SER A 145 7.04 5.37 7.88
C SER A 145 7.41 5.03 6.43
N PHE A 146 7.03 5.87 5.47
CA PHE A 146 7.28 5.66 4.04
C PHE A 146 8.11 6.78 3.43
N ASN A 147 8.84 6.45 2.35
CA ASN A 147 9.59 7.41 1.56
C ASN A 147 8.69 8.22 0.61
N ARG A 148 9.28 9.24 -0.04
CA ARG A 148 8.75 9.91 -1.25
C ARG A 148 7.41 10.64 -1.14
N VAL A 149 7.33 11.63 -0.24
CA VAL A 149 6.20 12.59 -0.26
C VAL A 149 6.63 14.06 -0.28
N GLY A 150 7.94 14.35 -0.17
CA GLY A 150 8.45 15.73 -0.09
C GLY A 150 8.20 16.58 -1.35
N TYR A 151 7.79 15.95 -2.46
CA TYR A 151 7.45 16.64 -3.69
C TYR A 151 5.97 17.08 -3.77
N ILE A 152 5.15 16.72 -2.78
CA ILE A 152 3.72 17.00 -2.77
C ILE A 152 3.46 18.22 -1.90
N LYS A 153 2.83 19.24 -2.49
CA LYS A 153 2.46 20.48 -1.80
C LYS A 153 1.41 20.21 -0.72
N ASP A 154 1.63 20.76 0.46
CA ASP A 154 0.69 20.70 1.61
C ASP A 154 0.12 19.31 1.92
N TRP A 155 0.91 18.25 1.66
CA TRP A 155 0.44 16.88 1.78
C TRP A 155 -0.07 16.52 3.18
N LYS A 156 0.60 17.01 4.26
CA LYS A 156 0.23 16.69 5.64
C LYS A 156 -1.19 17.16 5.99
N PRO A 157 -1.52 18.46 5.87
CA PRO A 157 -2.86 18.94 6.20
C PRO A 157 -3.93 18.32 5.31
N ASN A 158 -3.67 18.18 4.01
CA ASN A 158 -4.66 17.66 3.06
C ASN A 158 -4.97 16.18 3.32
N THR A 159 -3.94 15.33 3.43
CA THR A 159 -4.14 13.91 3.71
C THR A 159 -4.77 13.68 5.09
N ASN A 160 -4.37 14.46 6.11
CA ASN A 160 -4.95 14.34 7.44
C ASN A 160 -6.45 14.68 7.43
N LYS A 161 -6.83 15.77 6.78
CA LYS A 161 -8.25 16.14 6.61
C LYS A 161 -9.05 15.06 5.88
N TYR A 162 -8.49 14.48 4.81
CA TYR A 162 -9.13 13.41 4.05
C TYR A 162 -9.31 12.15 4.90
N VAL A 163 -8.25 11.66 5.53
CA VAL A 163 -8.27 10.45 6.38
C VAL A 163 -9.18 10.60 7.59
N CYS A 164 -9.29 11.83 8.14
CA CYS A 164 -10.20 12.14 9.24
C CYS A 164 -11.65 12.42 8.77
N GLY A 165 -11.95 12.33 7.48
CA GLY A 165 -13.30 12.56 6.94
C GLY A 165 -13.74 14.01 6.87
N TYR A 166 -12.82 14.99 7.00
CA TYR A 166 -13.12 16.41 6.82
C TYR A 166 -13.19 16.84 5.36
N LEU A 167 -12.55 16.09 4.46
CA LEU A 167 -12.58 16.27 3.01
C LEU A 167 -13.00 14.95 2.41
N ASP A 168 -14.15 14.94 1.75
CA ASP A 168 -14.68 13.81 1.02
C ASP A 168 -14.68 14.07 -0.49
N ASP A 169 -15.10 13.09 -1.27
CA ASP A 169 -15.23 13.22 -2.72
C ASP A 169 -16.17 14.35 -3.13
N THR A 170 -17.16 14.67 -2.30
CA THR A 170 -18.12 15.76 -2.55
C THR A 170 -17.41 17.11 -2.49
N TYR A 171 -16.52 17.30 -1.52
CA TYR A 171 -15.72 18.52 -1.40
C TYR A 171 -14.86 18.75 -2.65
N TYR A 172 -14.20 17.73 -3.16
CA TYR A 172 -13.33 17.85 -4.34
C TYR A 172 -14.11 18.04 -5.65
N LYS A 173 -15.31 17.43 -5.76
CA LYS A 173 -16.20 17.63 -6.91
C LYS A 173 -16.75 19.06 -6.99
N LEU A 174 -16.88 19.75 -5.86
CA LEU A 174 -17.33 21.13 -5.81
C LEU A 174 -16.23 22.16 -6.13
N GLN A 175 -14.95 21.74 -6.11
CA GLN A 175 -13.81 22.61 -6.45
C GLN A 175 -13.32 22.47 -7.89
N ALA A 176 -13.80 21.48 -8.64
CA ALA A 176 -13.47 21.22 -10.03
C ALA A 176 -14.40 21.98 -10.97
#